data_07bd8a781f0f65f0f549910e4d70b9e6
#
_entry.id   07bd8a781f0f65f0f549910e4d70b9e6
#
_cell.length_a   1.000
_cell.length_b   1.000
_cell.length_c   1.000
_cell.angle_alpha   90.00
_cell.angle_beta   90.00
_cell.angle_gamma   90.00
#
_symmetry.space_group_name_H-M   'P 1'
#
loop_
_entity.id
_entity.type
_entity.pdbx_description
1 polymer ?
#
loop_
_entity_poly.entity_id
_entity_poly.type
_entity_poly.pdbx_seq_one_letter_code
_entity_poly.pdbx_strand_id
1 'polypeptide(L)'
;MWHLVKKHLKLIIFWGVALALLSGLVSLFFPRQYSAISQVLIISRDRSGVDPYTQVKSAERIGENLAQIMQTTDFYNKVMEAQASFDRQKWQNFTNRQRRKQWVKDVQGAMTYGTSLLQTTVYGNTSEDALALASAVNGVLTSRGWEYV
;
A
#
# COMPACT_ATOMS: atom_id res chain seq x y z
N MET A 1 -11.02 -1.78 -51.27
CA MET A 1 -10.83 -1.28 -49.88
C MET A 1 -9.75 -0.18 -49.77
N TRP A 2 -8.61 -0.29 -50.42
CA TRP A 2 -7.51 0.68 -50.33
C TRP A 2 -7.90 2.12 -50.81
N HIS A 3 -8.77 2.25 -51.80
CA HIS A 3 -9.26 3.53 -52.32
C HIS A 3 -10.16 4.30 -51.33
N LEU A 4 -10.95 3.59 -50.51
CA LEU A 4 -11.80 4.19 -49.47
C LEU A 4 -10.96 4.74 -48.31
N VAL A 5 -9.88 4.02 -47.94
CA VAL A 5 -8.95 4.47 -46.92
C VAL A 5 -8.24 5.76 -47.34
N LYS A 6 -7.76 5.85 -48.59
CA LYS A 6 -7.12 7.06 -49.11
C LYS A 6 -8.06 8.27 -49.15
N LYS A 7 -9.34 8.07 -49.48
CA LYS A 7 -10.33 9.15 -49.53
C LYS A 7 -10.63 9.75 -48.15
N HIS A 8 -10.57 8.93 -47.12
CA HIS A 8 -10.86 9.35 -45.74
C HIS A 8 -9.62 9.47 -44.82
N LEU A 9 -8.42 9.38 -45.42
CA LEU A 9 -7.16 9.40 -44.66
C LEU A 9 -7.03 10.64 -43.78
N LYS A 10 -7.40 11.81 -44.26
CA LYS A 10 -7.36 13.06 -43.48
C LYS A 10 -8.30 13.01 -42.28
N LEU A 11 -9.45 12.39 -42.41
CA LEU A 11 -10.44 12.27 -41.34
C LEU A 11 -10.01 11.25 -40.32
N ILE A 12 -9.39 10.14 -40.75
CA ILE A 12 -8.81 9.13 -39.85
C ILE A 12 -7.66 9.72 -39.02
N ILE A 13 -6.76 10.47 -39.69
CA ILE A 13 -5.65 11.14 -38.99
C ILE A 13 -6.17 12.18 -37.99
N PHE A 14 -7.16 12.99 -38.40
CA PHE A 14 -7.76 13.99 -37.52
C PHE A 14 -8.35 13.36 -36.25
N TRP A 15 -9.15 12.30 -36.39
CA TRP A 15 -9.71 11.59 -35.23
C TRP A 15 -8.64 10.86 -34.41
N GLY A 16 -7.62 10.31 -35.07
CA GLY A 16 -6.48 9.69 -34.34
C GLY A 16 -5.74 10.69 -33.49
N VAL A 17 -5.42 11.87 -34.00
CA VAL A 17 -4.76 12.94 -33.25
C VAL A 17 -5.67 13.49 -32.15
N ALA A 18 -6.96 13.68 -32.40
CA ALA A 18 -7.92 14.15 -31.41
C ALA A 18 -8.02 13.17 -30.23
N LEU A 19 -8.12 11.87 -30.51
CA LEU A 19 -8.16 10.83 -29.47
C LEU A 19 -6.83 10.75 -28.68
N ALA A 20 -5.69 10.88 -29.35
CA ALA A 20 -4.38 10.89 -28.70
C ALA A 20 -4.23 12.09 -27.76
N LEU A 21 -4.64 13.28 -28.19
CA LEU A 21 -4.64 14.49 -27.36
C LEU A 21 -5.59 14.34 -26.15
N LEU A 22 -6.79 13.82 -26.38
CA LEU A 22 -7.77 13.58 -25.31
C LEU A 22 -7.23 12.58 -24.28
N SER A 23 -6.63 11.48 -24.74
CA SER A 23 -5.99 10.48 -23.87
C SER A 23 -4.82 11.07 -23.08
N GLY A 24 -4.00 11.92 -23.71
CA GLY A 24 -2.91 12.63 -23.04
C GLY A 24 -3.42 13.57 -21.96
N LEU A 25 -4.47 14.34 -22.25
CA LEU A 25 -5.11 15.23 -21.27
C LEU A 25 -5.68 14.45 -20.08
N VAL A 26 -6.40 13.35 -20.33
CA VAL A 26 -6.94 12.49 -19.27
C VAL A 26 -5.81 11.92 -18.40
N SER A 27 -4.70 11.53 -19.01
CA SER A 27 -3.54 11.01 -18.28
C SER A 27 -2.93 12.01 -17.27
N LEU A 28 -2.99 13.31 -17.58
CA LEU A 28 -2.49 14.37 -16.68
C LEU A 28 -3.35 14.56 -15.42
N PHE A 29 -4.61 14.14 -15.46
CA PHE A 29 -5.50 14.22 -14.30
C PHE A 29 -5.28 13.10 -13.29
N PHE A 30 -4.56 12.02 -13.65
CA PHE A 30 -4.23 10.97 -12.70
C PHE A 30 -3.03 11.38 -11.84
N PRO A 31 -3.21 11.59 -10.52
CA PRO A 31 -2.11 11.92 -9.64
C PRO A 31 -1.12 10.74 -9.58
N ARG A 32 0.16 11.05 -9.71
CA ARG A 32 1.22 10.04 -9.53
C ARG A 32 1.24 9.64 -8.08
N GLN A 33 1.16 8.34 -7.82
CA GLN A 33 1.32 7.78 -6.48
C GLN A 33 2.64 7.02 -6.43
N TYR A 34 3.36 7.22 -5.34
CA TYR A 34 4.58 6.50 -5.05
C TYR A 34 4.28 5.42 -4.02
N SER A 35 4.86 4.25 -4.18
CA SER A 35 4.71 3.16 -3.22
C SER A 35 6.06 2.76 -2.64
N ALA A 36 6.09 2.51 -1.34
CA ALA A 36 7.19 1.89 -0.65
C ALA A 36 6.74 0.51 -0.16
N ILE A 37 7.57 -0.50 -0.41
CA ILE A 37 7.31 -1.87 0.02
C ILE A 37 8.35 -2.22 1.08
N SER A 38 7.90 -2.77 2.19
CA SER A 38 8.76 -3.29 3.24
C SER A 38 8.29 -4.67 3.67
N GLN A 39 9.19 -5.46 4.23
CA GLN A 39 8.93 -6.81 4.68
C GLN A 39 9.40 -6.97 6.14
N VAL A 40 8.57 -7.57 6.95
CA VAL A 40 8.86 -7.89 8.35
C VAL A 40 8.80 -9.40 8.51
N LEU A 41 9.89 -9.98 9.01
CA LEU A 41 9.93 -11.41 9.35
C LEU A 41 9.28 -11.63 10.71
N ILE A 42 8.27 -12.49 10.73
CA ILE A 42 7.59 -12.89 11.97
C ILE A 42 8.25 -14.16 12.48
N ILE A 43 8.88 -14.07 13.63
CA ILE A 43 9.50 -15.21 14.28
C ILE A 43 8.61 -15.64 15.45
N SER A 44 8.03 -16.84 15.34
CA SER A 44 7.37 -17.46 16.48
C SER A 44 8.42 -17.85 17.53
N ARG A 45 8.16 -17.55 18.82
CA ARG A 45 9.07 -17.98 19.89
C ARG A 45 9.19 -19.50 19.87
N ASP A 46 10.44 -19.97 19.79
CA ASP A 46 10.77 -21.39 19.86
C ASP A 46 10.21 -22.00 21.16
N ARG A 47 9.21 -22.86 20.99
CA ARG A 47 8.87 -23.85 22.01
C ARG A 47 9.59 -25.13 21.58
N SER A 48 10.57 -25.55 22.39
CA SER A 48 11.27 -26.82 22.16
C SER A 48 10.27 -27.96 21.90
N GLY A 49 10.40 -28.61 20.72
CA GLY A 49 9.55 -29.74 20.33
C GLY A 49 8.43 -29.43 19.36
N VAL A 50 8.31 -28.19 18.85
CA VAL A 50 7.31 -27.85 17.82
C VAL A 50 7.91 -28.10 16.42
N ASP A 51 7.15 -28.82 15.59
CA ASP A 51 7.49 -29.11 14.21
C ASP A 51 7.65 -27.79 13.39
N PRO A 52 8.70 -27.67 12.53
CA PRO A 52 8.94 -26.46 11.73
C PRO A 52 7.74 -26.03 10.87
N TYR A 53 6.95 -26.97 10.36
CA TYR A 53 5.74 -26.65 9.61
C TYR A 53 4.70 -25.92 10.47
N THR A 54 4.52 -26.37 11.71
CA THR A 54 3.60 -25.75 12.68
C THR A 54 4.08 -24.35 13.06
N GLN A 55 5.40 -24.12 13.15
CA GLN A 55 5.97 -22.79 13.41
C GLN A 55 5.64 -21.82 12.28
N VAL A 56 5.84 -22.23 11.02
CA VAL A 56 5.50 -21.41 9.84
C VAL A 56 4.01 -21.08 9.80
N LYS A 57 3.16 -22.09 10.07
CA LYS A 57 1.70 -21.88 10.12
C LYS A 57 1.26 -20.94 11.24
N SER A 58 1.92 -21.00 12.38
CA SER A 58 1.69 -20.05 13.49
C SER A 58 2.09 -18.63 13.09
N ALA A 59 3.27 -18.47 12.47
CA ALA A 59 3.74 -17.16 11.98
C ALA A 59 2.83 -16.59 10.89
N GLU A 60 2.32 -17.42 9.96
CA GLU A 60 1.34 -17.01 8.96
C GLU A 60 0.09 -16.44 9.63
N ARG A 61 -0.47 -17.15 10.60
CA ARG A 61 -1.69 -16.73 11.30
C ARG A 61 -1.48 -15.42 12.08
N ILE A 62 -0.32 -15.27 12.73
CA ILE A 62 0.08 -14.02 13.38
C ILE A 62 0.18 -12.89 12.36
N GLY A 63 0.82 -13.13 11.21
CA GLY A 63 0.96 -12.15 10.15
C GLY A 63 -0.36 -11.70 9.53
N GLU A 64 -1.30 -12.63 9.32
CA GLU A 64 -2.66 -12.31 8.86
C GLU A 64 -3.40 -11.43 9.86
N ASN A 65 -3.30 -11.75 11.16
CA ASN A 65 -3.89 -10.93 12.22
C ASN A 65 -3.26 -9.53 12.24
N LEU A 66 -1.93 -9.42 12.16
CA LEU A 66 -1.24 -8.14 12.11
C LEU A 66 -1.64 -7.32 10.87
N ALA A 67 -1.79 -7.95 9.71
CA ALA A 67 -2.27 -7.29 8.49
C ALA A 67 -3.67 -6.70 8.66
N GLN A 68 -4.57 -7.37 9.39
CA GLN A 68 -5.89 -6.85 9.72
C GLN A 68 -5.82 -5.71 10.75
N ILE A 69 -4.98 -5.86 11.77
CA ILE A 69 -4.77 -4.85 12.82
C ILE A 69 -4.21 -3.54 12.23
N MET A 70 -3.33 -3.62 11.24
CA MET A 70 -2.81 -2.44 10.53
C MET A 70 -3.91 -1.54 9.94
N GLN A 71 -5.08 -2.09 9.66
CA GLN A 71 -6.24 -1.36 9.13
C GLN A 71 -7.11 -0.73 10.23
N THR A 72 -6.80 -0.95 11.50
CA THR A 72 -7.56 -0.42 12.63
C THR A 72 -7.21 1.04 12.94
N THR A 73 -8.15 1.71 13.62
CA THR A 73 -7.94 3.08 14.10
C THR A 73 -6.87 3.16 15.19
N ASP A 74 -6.75 2.11 16.00
CA ASP A 74 -5.73 2.04 17.06
C ASP A 74 -4.32 2.03 16.46
N PHE A 75 -4.10 1.17 15.46
CA PHE A 75 -2.83 1.12 14.78
C PHE A 75 -2.50 2.45 14.05
N TYR A 76 -3.51 3.05 13.38
CA TYR A 76 -3.37 4.38 12.80
C TYR A 76 -2.88 5.40 13.82
N ASN A 77 -3.49 5.46 15.02
CA ASN A 77 -3.12 6.41 16.05
C ASN A 77 -1.67 6.19 16.51
N LYS A 78 -1.25 4.93 16.70
CA LYS A 78 0.13 4.60 17.09
C LYS A 78 1.15 5.03 16.02
N VAL A 79 0.82 4.89 14.74
CA VAL A 79 1.69 5.37 13.65
C VAL A 79 1.74 6.90 13.64
N MET A 80 0.61 7.58 13.90
CA MET A 80 0.57 9.04 13.98
C MET A 80 1.35 9.59 15.19
N GLU A 81 1.44 8.84 16.27
CA GLU A 81 2.25 9.17 17.45
C GLU A 81 3.75 8.93 17.22
N ALA A 82 4.12 8.05 16.29
CA ALA A 82 5.51 7.78 15.97
C ALA A 82 6.21 9.05 15.46
N GLN A 83 7.45 9.26 15.93
CA GLN A 83 8.26 10.43 15.51
C GLN A 83 8.83 10.22 14.10
N ALA A 84 7.99 10.30 13.09
CA ALA A 84 8.38 10.18 11.70
C ALA A 84 8.02 11.46 10.91
N SER A 85 8.84 11.81 9.94
CA SER A 85 8.74 13.04 9.14
C SER A 85 7.89 12.88 7.87
N PHE A 86 6.76 12.17 7.96
CA PHE A 86 5.81 12.07 6.85
C PHE A 86 4.70 13.13 6.94
N ASP A 87 4.08 13.46 5.82
CA ASP A 87 2.98 14.43 5.76
C ASP A 87 1.72 13.90 6.45
N ARG A 88 1.52 14.35 7.70
CA ARG A 88 0.32 14.02 8.48
C ARG A 88 -0.91 14.81 8.08
N GLN A 89 -0.73 15.95 7.40
CA GLN A 89 -1.83 16.86 7.02
C GLN A 89 -2.80 16.18 6.05
N LYS A 90 -2.30 15.23 5.26
CA LYS A 90 -3.12 14.42 4.33
C LYS A 90 -4.36 13.82 4.99
N TRP A 91 -4.27 13.41 6.27
CA TRP A 91 -5.37 12.76 6.99
C TRP A 91 -6.09 13.67 8.00
N GLN A 92 -5.52 14.82 8.37
CA GLN A 92 -6.09 15.71 9.38
C GLN A 92 -7.41 16.35 8.94
N ASN A 93 -7.56 16.67 7.66
CA ASN A 93 -8.74 17.33 7.09
C ASN A 93 -9.91 16.36 6.84
N PHE A 94 -9.75 15.07 7.12
CA PHE A 94 -10.78 14.07 6.88
C PHE A 94 -11.64 13.80 8.12
N THR A 95 -12.94 13.58 7.90
CA THR A 95 -13.81 12.99 8.91
C THR A 95 -13.29 11.60 9.30
N ASN A 96 -13.57 11.12 10.53
CA ASN A 96 -13.11 9.82 11.01
C ASN A 96 -13.40 8.67 10.03
N ARG A 97 -14.58 8.66 9.39
CA ARG A 97 -14.94 7.65 8.39
C ARG A 97 -14.10 7.75 7.10
N GLN A 98 -13.84 8.96 6.62
CA GLN A 98 -13.02 9.21 5.43
C GLN A 98 -11.56 8.87 5.70
N ARG A 99 -11.05 9.26 6.88
CA ARG A 99 -9.69 8.95 7.34
C ARG A 99 -9.44 7.45 7.35
N ARG A 100 -10.35 6.66 7.94
CA ARG A 100 -10.25 5.21 7.96
C ARG A 100 -10.24 4.61 6.55
N LYS A 101 -11.13 5.08 5.66
CA LYS A 101 -11.16 4.62 4.26
C LYS A 101 -9.87 4.93 3.51
N GLN A 102 -9.31 6.12 3.74
CA GLN A 102 -8.08 6.52 3.10
C GLN A 102 -6.89 5.75 3.66
N TRP A 103 -6.84 5.56 4.98
CA TRP A 103 -5.80 4.78 5.65
C TRP A 103 -5.70 3.35 5.09
N VAL A 104 -6.82 2.65 4.95
CA VAL A 104 -6.88 1.29 4.38
C VAL A 104 -6.38 1.24 2.93
N LYS A 105 -6.51 2.33 2.17
CA LYS A 105 -5.97 2.43 0.81
C LYS A 105 -4.47 2.70 0.81
N ASP A 106 -4.03 3.58 1.72
CA ASP A 106 -2.65 4.05 1.77
C ASP A 106 -1.71 3.05 2.45
N VAL A 107 -2.21 2.21 3.37
CA VAL A 107 -1.41 1.22 4.11
C VAL A 107 -2.05 -0.16 3.97
N GLN A 108 -1.36 -1.06 3.30
CA GLN A 108 -1.80 -2.41 3.04
C GLN A 108 -0.78 -3.41 3.58
N GLY A 109 -1.26 -4.40 4.33
CA GLY A 109 -0.46 -5.52 4.80
C GLY A 109 -0.95 -6.81 4.16
N ALA A 110 -0.03 -7.64 3.71
CA ALA A 110 -0.33 -8.96 3.17
C ALA A 110 0.72 -9.99 3.64
N MET A 111 0.27 -11.14 4.06
CA MET A 111 1.15 -12.26 4.40
C MET A 111 1.54 -13.02 3.14
N THR A 112 2.82 -13.34 2.97
CA THR A 112 3.28 -14.18 1.88
C THR A 112 3.15 -15.65 2.28
N TYR A 113 2.28 -16.40 1.60
CA TYR A 113 2.01 -17.81 1.91
C TYR A 113 3.27 -18.68 1.82
N GLY A 114 3.37 -19.65 2.73
CA GLY A 114 4.52 -20.55 2.81
C GLY A 114 5.78 -19.90 3.39
N THR A 115 5.66 -18.67 3.87
CA THR A 115 6.75 -17.93 4.49
C THR A 115 6.30 -17.29 5.78
N SER A 116 7.25 -16.79 6.57
CA SER A 116 6.96 -15.98 7.76
C SER A 116 7.08 -14.47 7.47
N LEU A 117 6.89 -14.04 6.20
CA LEU A 117 7.10 -12.66 5.78
C LEU A 117 5.77 -11.91 5.67
N LEU A 118 5.60 -10.88 6.49
CA LEU A 118 4.55 -9.88 6.35
C LEU A 118 5.06 -8.76 5.44
N GLN A 119 4.48 -8.63 4.26
CA GLN A 119 4.75 -7.54 3.34
C GLN A 119 3.82 -6.38 3.64
N THR A 120 4.39 -5.20 3.79
CA THR A 120 3.65 -3.94 3.95
C THR A 120 3.88 -3.07 2.73
N THR A 121 2.80 -2.65 2.08
CA THR A 121 2.82 -1.70 0.95
C THR A 121 2.19 -0.39 1.40
N VAL A 122 2.91 0.69 1.23
CA VAL A 122 2.48 2.02 1.65
C VAL A 122 2.50 2.97 0.46
N TYR A 123 1.45 3.79 0.33
CA TYR A 123 1.30 4.76 -0.75
C TYR A 123 1.42 6.19 -0.23
N GLY A 124 2.27 6.98 -0.88
CA GLY A 124 2.51 8.40 -0.57
C GLY A 124 2.37 9.29 -1.79
N ASN A 125 2.28 10.61 -1.56
CA ASN A 125 2.26 11.61 -2.62
C ASN A 125 3.65 11.83 -3.22
N THR A 126 4.69 11.62 -2.43
CA THR A 126 6.10 11.68 -2.84
C THR A 126 6.80 10.37 -2.46
N SER A 127 7.94 10.11 -3.06
CA SER A 127 8.79 8.97 -2.72
C SER A 127 9.27 9.04 -1.28
N GLU A 128 9.60 10.24 -0.80
CA GLU A 128 10.07 10.49 0.56
C GLU A 128 8.96 10.22 1.58
N ASP A 129 7.73 10.71 1.33
CA ASP A 129 6.58 10.45 2.18
C ASP A 129 6.24 8.96 2.27
N ALA A 130 6.25 8.26 1.13
CA ALA A 130 5.99 6.82 1.10
C ALA A 130 7.02 6.05 1.94
N LEU A 131 8.31 6.41 1.82
CA LEU A 131 9.38 5.79 2.58
C LEU A 131 9.29 6.11 4.08
N ALA A 132 9.05 7.38 4.43
CA ALA A 132 8.92 7.81 5.82
C ALA A 132 7.71 7.16 6.51
N LEU A 133 6.56 7.06 5.81
CA LEU A 133 5.38 6.39 6.32
C LEU A 133 5.62 4.87 6.45
N ALA A 134 6.28 4.23 5.48
CA ALA A 134 6.64 2.82 5.57
C ALA A 134 7.57 2.53 6.76
N SER A 135 8.54 3.41 7.00
CA SER A 135 9.43 3.35 8.16
C SER A 135 8.66 3.49 9.47
N ALA A 136 7.71 4.42 9.57
CA ALA A 136 6.86 4.59 10.75
C ALA A 136 5.98 3.36 11.01
N VAL A 137 5.34 2.82 9.98
CA VAL A 137 4.52 1.60 10.07
C VAL A 137 5.37 0.42 10.56
N ASN A 138 6.55 0.22 9.97
CA ASN A 138 7.47 -0.83 10.41
C ASN A 138 7.98 -0.63 11.83
N GLY A 139 8.28 0.61 12.20
CA GLY A 139 8.67 0.95 13.56
C GLY A 139 7.60 0.56 14.59
N VAL A 140 6.33 0.83 14.30
CA VAL A 140 5.20 0.43 15.16
C VAL A 140 5.02 -1.09 15.17
N LEU A 141 5.11 -1.76 14.02
CA LEU A 141 5.01 -3.23 13.93
C LEU A 141 6.09 -3.93 14.76
N THR A 142 7.34 -3.46 14.68
CA THR A 142 8.46 -4.09 15.38
C THR A 142 8.49 -3.77 16.87
N SER A 143 8.12 -2.55 17.25
CA SER A 143 8.18 -2.11 18.66
C SER A 143 6.93 -2.47 19.47
N ARG A 144 5.74 -2.44 18.84
CA ARG A 144 4.45 -2.62 19.50
C ARG A 144 3.61 -3.77 18.92
N GLY A 145 4.10 -4.50 17.91
CA GLY A 145 3.38 -5.64 17.33
C GLY A 145 3.06 -6.74 18.33
N TRP A 146 3.90 -6.91 19.36
CA TRP A 146 3.71 -7.86 20.44
C TRP A 146 2.45 -7.59 21.30
N GLU A 147 1.92 -6.36 21.30
CA GLU A 147 0.69 -6.00 22.02
C GLU A 147 -0.56 -6.66 21.41
N TYR A 148 -0.43 -7.16 20.18
CA TYR A 148 -1.54 -7.71 19.40
C TYR A 148 -1.45 -9.23 19.19
N VAL A 149 -0.42 -9.91 19.72
CA VAL A 149 -0.14 -11.33 19.49
C VAL A 149 -0.36 -12.19 20.74
#